data_af4b12be03f75c75f31ad7741e5da6ef
#
_entry.id   af4b12be03f75c75f31ad7741e5da6ef
#
_cell.length_a   1.000
_cell.length_b   1.000
_cell.length_c   1.000
_cell.angle_alpha   90.00
_cell.angle_beta   90.00
_cell.angle_gamma   90.00
#
_symmetry.space_group_name_H-M   'P 1'
#
loop_
_entity.id
_entity.type
_entity.pdbx_description
1 polymer ?
#
loop_
_entity_poly.entity_id
_entity_poly.type
_entity_poly.pdbx_seq_one_letter_code
_entity_poly.pdbx_strand_id
1 'polypeptide(L)'
;VCSYVTSQDVFQFIPTLEDNSVDLFVIDPPYMGIVEDSWDNQWKTVQDYVDWMYRVLEAMKPKLKEHASLIWFGGIGKHGERPFFKLMDKVESNNLYTYRNMITWGKRRAYGKSHDYLFCREEFVWYSVSPERTKVTFNIPLTNIKRGYDGWNAKYKAKSEYKRVSNVWTDIPELMRPKRNTQKPVELMERIIKTHSNEGDLVVDTFCGWGTTGVAALKLGRRFRGCERIPGDAILADDRCKAVATNSSTVNS
;
A
#
# COMPACT_ATOMS: atom_id res chain seq x y z
N VAL A 1 25.88 -6.99 -3.39
CA VAL A 1 24.60 -6.81 -2.69
C VAL A 1 23.53 -6.60 -3.75
N CYS A 2 22.53 -7.49 -3.82
CA CYS A 2 21.41 -7.31 -4.75
C CYS A 2 20.70 -6.00 -4.45
N SER A 3 20.29 -5.27 -5.50
CA SER A 3 19.50 -4.05 -5.38
C SER A 3 18.09 -4.38 -4.88
N TYR A 4 17.58 -3.61 -3.92
CA TYR A 4 16.21 -3.70 -3.43
C TYR A 4 15.23 -3.00 -4.36
N VAL A 5 15.68 -1.90 -4.98
CA VAL A 5 14.88 -1.08 -5.91
C VAL A 5 15.65 -0.93 -7.21
N THR A 6 14.99 -1.26 -8.31
CA THR A 6 15.56 -1.13 -9.66
C THR A 6 14.94 0.03 -10.41
N SER A 7 15.72 0.73 -11.23
CA SER A 7 15.23 1.79 -12.11
C SER A 7 14.61 1.16 -13.36
N GLN A 8 13.30 0.91 -13.32
CA GLN A 8 12.56 0.24 -14.40
C GLN A 8 11.10 0.71 -14.45
N ASP A 9 10.49 0.58 -15.62
CA ASP A 9 9.04 0.66 -15.77
C ASP A 9 8.36 -0.56 -15.14
N VAL A 10 7.16 -0.38 -14.63
CA VAL A 10 6.37 -1.42 -13.97
C VAL A 10 6.18 -2.67 -14.84
N PHE A 11 5.94 -2.50 -16.16
CA PHE A 11 5.76 -3.62 -17.08
C PHE A 11 7.07 -4.35 -17.44
N GLN A 12 8.22 -3.72 -17.20
CA GLN A 12 9.52 -4.39 -17.32
C GLN A 12 9.88 -5.12 -16.01
N PHE A 13 9.48 -4.57 -14.87
CA PHE A 13 9.79 -5.11 -13.56
C PHE A 13 8.96 -6.34 -13.19
N ILE A 14 7.61 -6.29 -13.33
CA ILE A 14 6.72 -7.38 -12.92
C ILE A 14 7.14 -8.73 -13.52
N PRO A 15 7.51 -8.85 -14.81
CA PRO A 15 7.98 -10.12 -15.39
C PRO A 15 9.25 -10.69 -14.76
N THR A 16 10.05 -9.88 -14.05
CA THR A 16 11.26 -10.36 -13.34
C THR A 16 10.95 -11.05 -12.01
N LEU A 17 9.71 -10.98 -11.55
CA LEU A 17 9.23 -11.70 -10.38
C LEU A 17 8.82 -13.11 -10.78
N GLU A 18 9.18 -14.10 -9.93
CA GLU A 18 8.71 -15.46 -10.10
C GLU A 18 7.20 -15.55 -9.84
N ASP A 19 6.51 -16.42 -10.57
CA ASP A 19 5.09 -16.68 -10.33
C ASP A 19 4.92 -17.30 -8.94
N ASN A 20 3.81 -16.98 -8.28
CA ASN A 20 3.46 -17.51 -6.95
C ASN A 20 4.57 -17.29 -5.91
N SER A 21 5.27 -16.14 -5.95
CA SER A 21 6.40 -15.82 -5.06
C SER A 21 6.12 -14.68 -4.09
N VAL A 22 5.18 -13.79 -4.40
CA VAL A 22 4.91 -12.56 -3.66
C VAL A 22 3.83 -12.80 -2.60
N ASP A 23 4.12 -12.39 -1.37
CA ASP A 23 3.19 -12.50 -0.24
C ASP A 23 2.33 -11.24 -0.08
N LEU A 24 2.87 -10.08 -0.46
CA LEU A 24 2.17 -8.81 -0.33
C LEU A 24 2.64 -7.81 -1.38
N PHE A 25 1.73 -7.28 -2.18
CA PHE A 25 1.94 -6.02 -2.88
C PHE A 25 1.39 -4.86 -2.06
N VAL A 26 2.21 -3.80 -1.88
CA VAL A 26 1.77 -2.50 -1.36
C VAL A 26 2.16 -1.46 -2.39
N ILE A 27 1.17 -0.88 -3.06
CA ILE A 27 1.40 0.03 -4.18
C ILE A 27 0.69 1.38 -3.99
N ASP A 28 1.44 2.44 -4.27
CA ASP A 28 0.97 3.83 -4.26
C ASP A 28 1.22 4.45 -5.65
N PRO A 29 0.38 4.09 -6.65
CA PRO A 29 0.59 4.48 -8.03
C PRO A 29 0.29 5.97 -8.27
N PRO A 30 0.59 6.53 -9.44
CA PRO A 30 0.08 7.83 -9.86
C PRO A 30 -1.46 7.87 -9.75
N TYR A 31 -2.02 9.05 -9.35
CA TYR A 31 -3.47 9.19 -9.11
C TYR A 31 -4.22 9.90 -10.23
N MET A 32 -3.52 10.26 -11.31
CA MET A 32 -4.00 11.00 -12.45
C MET A 32 -4.44 12.43 -12.11
N GLY A 33 -3.54 13.38 -12.38
CA GLY A 33 -3.82 14.82 -12.29
C GLY A 33 -3.94 15.37 -10.87
N ILE A 34 -3.39 14.72 -9.86
CA ILE A 34 -3.33 15.24 -8.49
C ILE A 34 -2.14 16.18 -8.31
N VAL A 35 -1.01 15.87 -8.94
CA VAL A 35 0.18 16.73 -8.98
C VAL A 35 0.47 17.20 -10.42
N GLU A 36 1.23 18.29 -10.57
CA GLU A 36 1.54 18.86 -11.88
C GLU A 36 2.66 18.12 -12.63
N ASP A 37 3.28 17.12 -12.00
CA ASP A 37 4.35 16.33 -12.58
C ASP A 37 3.89 15.51 -13.80
N SER A 38 4.77 15.35 -14.79
CA SER A 38 4.48 14.63 -16.03
C SER A 38 4.09 13.17 -15.82
N TRP A 39 4.62 12.53 -14.77
CA TRP A 39 4.30 11.15 -14.43
C TRP A 39 2.86 10.94 -13.95
N ASP A 40 2.20 11.98 -13.40
CA ASP A 40 0.79 11.94 -12.97
C ASP A 40 -0.17 12.46 -14.06
N ASN A 41 0.35 13.00 -15.15
CA ASN A 41 -0.42 13.63 -16.23
C ASN A 41 -0.16 12.97 -17.61
N GLN A 42 0.22 11.70 -17.64
CA GLN A 42 0.57 10.99 -18.87
C GLN A 42 -0.65 10.39 -19.62
N TRP A 43 -1.81 10.33 -19.01
CA TRP A 43 -3.03 9.80 -19.62
C TRP A 43 -3.93 10.93 -20.11
N LYS A 44 -4.52 10.76 -21.31
CA LYS A 44 -5.41 11.76 -21.90
C LYS A 44 -6.80 11.72 -21.28
N THR A 45 -7.28 10.52 -20.93
CA THR A 45 -8.61 10.31 -20.34
C THR A 45 -8.52 9.45 -19.10
N VAL A 46 -9.55 9.54 -18.23
CA VAL A 46 -9.68 8.63 -17.09
C VAL A 46 -9.75 7.18 -17.54
N GLN A 47 -10.35 6.91 -18.69
CA GLN A 47 -10.42 5.55 -19.22
C GLN A 47 -9.03 5.01 -19.58
N ASP A 48 -8.16 5.82 -20.19
CA ASP A 48 -6.77 5.43 -20.49
C ASP A 48 -6.00 5.06 -19.22
N TYR A 49 -6.20 5.84 -18.14
CA TYR A 49 -5.61 5.55 -16.83
C TYR A 49 -6.15 4.24 -16.24
N VAL A 50 -7.48 4.07 -16.24
CA VAL A 50 -8.14 2.88 -15.70
C VAL A 50 -7.67 1.62 -16.45
N ASP A 51 -7.57 1.69 -17.77
CA ASP A 51 -7.13 0.57 -18.60
C ASP A 51 -5.64 0.25 -18.37
N TRP A 52 -4.81 1.29 -18.25
CA TRP A 52 -3.40 1.12 -17.96
C TRP A 52 -3.19 0.47 -16.58
N MET A 53 -3.86 1.01 -15.56
CA MET A 53 -3.70 0.51 -14.19
C MET A 53 -4.31 -0.90 -14.03
N TYR A 54 -5.43 -1.19 -14.71
CA TYR A 54 -6.00 -2.53 -14.74
C TYR A 54 -5.00 -3.56 -15.29
N ARG A 55 -4.30 -3.23 -16.39
CA ARG A 55 -3.23 -4.10 -16.94
C ARG A 55 -2.08 -4.31 -15.95
N VAL A 56 -1.72 -3.30 -15.17
CA VAL A 56 -0.71 -3.45 -14.10
C VAL A 56 -1.19 -4.47 -13.07
N LEU A 57 -2.44 -4.32 -12.59
CA LEU A 57 -3.02 -5.22 -11.60
C LEU A 57 -3.17 -6.65 -12.14
N GLU A 58 -3.54 -6.78 -13.42
CA GLU A 58 -3.64 -8.07 -14.10
C GLU A 58 -2.27 -8.77 -14.21
N ALA A 59 -1.22 -8.04 -14.56
CA ALA A 59 0.15 -8.57 -14.61
C ALA A 59 0.69 -8.99 -13.23
N MET A 60 0.25 -8.36 -12.14
CA MET A 60 0.63 -8.72 -10.78
C MET A 60 0.00 -10.04 -10.30
N LYS A 61 -1.20 -10.37 -10.77
CA LYS A 61 -1.98 -11.50 -10.25
C LYS A 61 -1.23 -12.84 -10.23
N PRO A 62 -0.55 -13.28 -11.31
CA PRO A 62 0.19 -14.55 -11.32
C PRO A 62 1.39 -14.56 -10.36
N LYS A 63 1.89 -13.39 -9.94
CA LYS A 63 3.03 -13.28 -9.02
C LYS A 63 2.64 -13.53 -7.56
N LEU A 64 1.38 -13.30 -7.22
CA LEU A 64 0.86 -13.45 -5.87
C LEU A 64 0.64 -14.92 -5.49
N LYS A 65 1.02 -15.27 -4.26
CA LYS A 65 0.66 -16.55 -3.64
C LYS A 65 -0.84 -16.61 -3.33
N GLU A 66 -1.39 -17.80 -3.09
CA GLU A 66 -2.81 -18.01 -2.76
C GLU A 66 -3.25 -17.20 -1.52
N HIS A 67 -2.40 -17.13 -0.50
CA HIS A 67 -2.67 -16.43 0.76
C HIS A 67 -2.36 -14.92 0.72
N ALA A 68 -1.85 -14.45 -0.40
CA ALA A 68 -1.33 -13.11 -0.54
C ALA A 68 -2.41 -12.02 -0.59
N SER A 69 -1.97 -10.81 -0.27
CA SER A 69 -2.77 -9.58 -0.33
C SER A 69 -2.18 -8.56 -1.31
N LEU A 70 -3.07 -7.75 -1.87
CA LEU A 70 -2.73 -6.53 -2.59
C LEU A 70 -3.35 -5.35 -1.84
N ILE A 71 -2.50 -4.41 -1.45
CA ILE A 71 -2.90 -3.10 -0.91
C ILE A 71 -2.61 -2.05 -1.97
N TRP A 72 -3.64 -1.36 -2.37
CA TRP A 72 -3.55 -0.39 -3.44
C TRP A 72 -4.16 0.94 -3.02
N PHE A 73 -3.30 1.99 -2.99
CA PHE A 73 -3.70 3.36 -2.71
C PHE A 73 -4.34 4.00 -3.94
N GLY A 74 -5.31 4.87 -3.72
CA GLY A 74 -5.97 5.56 -4.81
C GLY A 74 -6.50 6.93 -4.43
N GLY A 75 -6.56 7.81 -5.42
CA GLY A 75 -7.08 9.15 -5.29
C GLY A 75 -8.48 9.30 -5.90
N ILE A 76 -9.25 10.25 -5.38
CA ILE A 76 -10.58 10.59 -5.92
C ILE A 76 -10.45 11.31 -7.28
N GLY A 77 -9.26 11.85 -7.59
CA GLY A 77 -8.97 12.59 -8.81
C GLY A 77 -9.45 14.05 -8.75
N LYS A 78 -8.94 14.87 -9.66
CA LYS A 78 -9.46 16.23 -9.89
C LYS A 78 -10.82 16.11 -10.63
N HIS A 79 -11.68 17.10 -10.44
CA HIS A 79 -12.92 17.27 -11.21
C HIS A 79 -14.01 16.18 -11.02
N GLY A 80 -13.95 15.37 -9.96
CA GLY A 80 -15.01 14.41 -9.67
C GLY A 80 -15.05 13.17 -10.60
N GLU A 81 -14.02 12.93 -11.39
CA GLU A 81 -13.95 11.80 -12.33
C GLU A 81 -13.74 10.44 -11.66
N ARG A 82 -13.20 10.44 -10.43
CA ARG A 82 -13.07 9.29 -9.54
C ARG A 82 -12.40 8.06 -10.19
N PRO A 83 -11.16 8.18 -10.72
CA PRO A 83 -10.49 7.07 -11.42
C PRO A 83 -10.31 5.83 -10.52
N PHE A 84 -10.07 6.03 -9.22
CA PHE A 84 -9.93 4.95 -8.24
C PHE A 84 -11.18 4.07 -8.17
N PHE A 85 -12.37 4.67 -8.07
CA PHE A 85 -13.62 3.90 -8.00
C PHE A 85 -13.96 3.20 -9.32
N LYS A 86 -13.69 3.84 -10.46
CA LYS A 86 -13.89 3.23 -11.78
C LYS A 86 -12.97 2.01 -11.97
N LEU A 87 -11.74 2.10 -11.49
CA LEU A 87 -10.81 0.98 -11.54
C LEU A 87 -11.25 -0.15 -10.59
N MET A 88 -11.72 0.18 -9.37
CA MET A 88 -12.29 -0.82 -8.45
C MET A 88 -13.45 -1.57 -9.10
N ASP A 89 -14.40 -0.85 -9.68
CA ASP A 89 -15.54 -1.45 -10.40
C ASP A 89 -15.07 -2.39 -11.51
N LYS A 90 -14.09 -1.99 -12.31
CA LYS A 90 -13.51 -2.82 -13.37
C LYS A 90 -12.83 -4.07 -12.81
N VAL A 91 -12.07 -3.96 -11.71
CA VAL A 91 -11.40 -5.10 -11.05
C VAL A 91 -12.41 -6.10 -10.52
N GLU A 92 -13.49 -5.63 -9.88
CA GLU A 92 -14.51 -6.46 -9.26
C GLU A 92 -15.44 -7.09 -10.30
N SER A 93 -15.89 -6.33 -11.30
CA SER A 93 -16.73 -6.81 -12.40
C SER A 93 -16.05 -7.92 -13.23
N ASN A 94 -14.72 -7.88 -13.36
CA ASN A 94 -13.95 -8.92 -14.05
C ASN A 94 -13.44 -10.04 -13.13
N ASN A 95 -13.80 -10.03 -11.84
CA ASN A 95 -13.33 -11.01 -10.86
C ASN A 95 -11.79 -11.14 -10.83
N LEU A 96 -11.07 -10.01 -11.04
CA LEU A 96 -9.62 -10.04 -11.06
C LEU A 96 -9.07 -10.35 -9.67
N TYR A 97 -9.62 -9.70 -8.64
CA TYR A 97 -9.28 -9.89 -7.22
C TYR A 97 -10.55 -9.97 -6.37
N THR A 98 -10.41 -10.52 -5.18
CA THR A 98 -11.49 -10.53 -4.19
C THR A 98 -11.38 -9.32 -3.27
N TYR A 99 -12.38 -8.44 -3.29
CA TYR A 99 -12.48 -7.29 -2.39
C TYR A 99 -12.57 -7.75 -0.92
N ARG A 100 -11.80 -7.13 -0.06
CA ARG A 100 -11.78 -7.40 1.38
C ARG A 100 -12.26 -6.22 2.21
N ASN A 101 -11.67 -5.06 1.98
CA ASN A 101 -12.03 -3.84 2.70
C ASN A 101 -11.48 -2.60 1.97
N MET A 102 -12.08 -1.47 2.23
CA MET A 102 -11.53 -0.16 1.93
C MET A 102 -11.19 0.54 3.24
N ILE A 103 -9.98 1.08 3.31
CA ILE A 103 -9.46 1.75 4.49
C ILE A 103 -9.31 3.24 4.17
N THR A 104 -9.82 4.08 5.07
CA THR A 104 -9.66 5.53 5.02
C THR A 104 -8.57 5.95 5.99
N TRP A 105 -7.52 6.57 5.47
CA TRP A 105 -6.48 7.21 6.27
C TRP A 105 -6.76 8.70 6.38
N GLY A 106 -7.15 9.13 7.59
CA GLY A 106 -7.43 10.53 7.92
C GLY A 106 -6.14 11.28 8.19
N LYS A 107 -6.01 12.46 7.55
CA LYS A 107 -4.89 13.40 7.72
C LYS A 107 -5.29 14.52 8.67
N ARG A 108 -4.31 15.12 9.33
CA ARG A 108 -4.52 16.31 10.18
C ARG A 108 -4.72 17.57 9.35
N ARG A 109 -4.04 17.64 8.19
CA ARG A 109 -4.21 18.76 7.25
C ARG A 109 -5.41 18.52 6.35
N ALA A 110 -6.19 19.57 6.20
CA ALA A 110 -7.35 19.57 5.35
C ALA A 110 -7.23 20.66 4.29
N TYR A 111 -7.64 20.33 3.07
CA TYR A 111 -7.61 21.21 1.92
C TYR A 111 -9.01 21.30 1.32
N GLY A 112 -9.42 22.47 0.84
CA GLY A 112 -10.73 22.62 0.22
C GLY A 112 -10.99 24.05 -0.26
N LYS A 113 -12.15 24.23 -0.88
CA LYS A 113 -12.67 25.53 -1.32
C LYS A 113 -13.73 26.03 -0.36
N SER A 114 -14.06 27.32 -0.42
CA SER A 114 -15.01 27.98 0.48
C SER A 114 -16.44 27.43 0.45
N HIS A 115 -16.80 26.63 -0.55
CA HIS A 115 -18.15 26.09 -0.75
C HIS A 115 -18.16 24.55 -0.78
N ASP A 116 -17.19 23.89 -0.13
CA ASP A 116 -17.10 22.44 -0.06
C ASP A 116 -16.53 21.97 1.30
N TYR A 117 -16.71 20.69 1.61
CA TYR A 117 -16.05 20.09 2.76
C TYR A 117 -14.54 20.02 2.54
N LEU A 118 -13.78 20.22 3.63
CA LEU A 118 -12.33 20.09 3.57
C LEU A 118 -11.94 18.63 3.34
N PHE A 119 -11.08 18.41 2.36
CA PHE A 119 -10.53 17.12 2.04
C PHE A 119 -9.33 16.83 2.93
N CYS A 120 -9.42 15.80 3.78
CA CYS A 120 -8.40 15.45 4.77
C CYS A 120 -8.11 13.94 4.84
N ARG A 121 -8.29 13.21 3.74
CA ARG A 121 -8.16 11.75 3.76
C ARG A 121 -7.53 11.19 2.48
N GLU A 122 -7.01 9.98 2.58
CA GLU A 122 -6.69 9.12 1.46
C GLU A 122 -7.30 7.74 1.69
N GLU A 123 -7.63 7.05 0.62
CA GLU A 123 -8.16 5.71 0.64
C GLU A 123 -7.13 4.72 0.09
N PHE A 124 -7.19 3.50 0.62
CA PHE A 124 -6.59 2.35 -0.03
C PHE A 124 -7.51 1.14 0.10
N VAL A 125 -7.45 0.28 -0.89
CA VAL A 125 -8.24 -0.93 -0.93
C VAL A 125 -7.37 -2.14 -0.61
N TRP A 126 -7.93 -3.08 0.13
CA TRP A 126 -7.37 -4.39 0.36
C TRP A 126 -8.09 -5.42 -0.50
N TYR A 127 -7.33 -6.04 -1.38
CA TYR A 127 -7.72 -7.18 -2.19
C TYR A 127 -6.94 -8.43 -1.79
N SER A 128 -7.48 -9.61 -2.14
CA SER A 128 -6.79 -10.90 -2.02
C SER A 128 -6.98 -11.74 -3.26
N VAL A 129 -6.10 -12.72 -3.45
CA VAL A 129 -6.21 -13.73 -4.51
C VAL A 129 -7.28 -14.74 -4.14
N SER A 130 -7.16 -15.39 -2.98
CA SER A 130 -8.15 -16.35 -2.51
C SER A 130 -9.47 -15.68 -2.14
N PRO A 131 -10.63 -16.25 -2.50
CA PRO A 131 -11.93 -15.81 -2.00
C PRO A 131 -12.17 -16.21 -0.54
N GLU A 132 -11.46 -17.22 -0.04
CA GLU A 132 -11.60 -17.72 1.33
C GLU A 132 -10.81 -16.85 2.33
N ARG A 133 -11.51 -16.21 3.28
CA ARG A 133 -10.86 -15.34 4.28
C ARG A 133 -9.84 -16.07 5.15
N THR A 134 -10.08 -17.33 5.44
CA THR A 134 -9.23 -18.16 6.32
C THR A 134 -7.88 -18.52 5.68
N LYS A 135 -7.78 -18.44 4.36
CA LYS A 135 -6.54 -18.69 3.62
C LYS A 135 -5.68 -17.45 3.46
N VAL A 136 -6.22 -16.26 3.70
CA VAL A 136 -5.50 -15.00 3.51
C VAL A 136 -4.75 -14.61 4.77
N THR A 137 -3.48 -14.24 4.63
CA THR A 137 -2.67 -13.72 5.74
C THR A 137 -3.29 -12.43 6.28
N PHE A 138 -3.72 -12.47 7.54
CA PHE A 138 -4.27 -11.32 8.24
C PHE A 138 -3.95 -11.37 9.73
N ASN A 139 -2.92 -10.66 10.13
CA ASN A 139 -2.53 -10.47 11.52
C ASN A 139 -3.36 -9.33 12.12
N ILE A 140 -4.22 -9.62 13.08
CA ILE A 140 -5.18 -8.66 13.62
C ILE A 140 -4.45 -7.45 14.21
N PRO A 141 -4.56 -6.25 13.62
CA PRO A 141 -3.92 -5.06 14.16
C PRO A 141 -4.68 -4.58 15.40
N LEU A 142 -3.94 -4.32 16.47
CA LEU A 142 -4.47 -3.80 17.73
C LEU A 142 -4.05 -2.35 17.94
N THR A 143 -4.90 -1.57 18.57
CA THR A 143 -4.56 -0.24 19.08
C THR A 143 -3.87 -0.38 20.44
N ASN A 144 -3.30 0.70 20.94
CA ASN A 144 -2.82 0.81 22.33
C ASN A 144 -3.94 1.15 23.34
N ILE A 145 -5.19 1.24 22.88
CA ILE A 145 -6.34 1.59 23.73
C ILE A 145 -6.95 0.31 24.29
N LYS A 146 -6.97 0.19 25.62
CA LYS A 146 -7.64 -0.90 26.30
C LYS A 146 -9.14 -0.87 26.04
N ARG A 147 -9.77 -2.05 25.99
CA ARG A 147 -11.22 -2.16 25.97
C ARG A 147 -11.79 -1.71 27.31
N GLY A 148 -12.87 -0.95 27.29
CA GLY A 148 -13.59 -0.56 28.49
C GLY A 148 -14.64 -1.59 28.95
N TYR A 149 -14.76 -2.74 28.26
CA TYR A 149 -15.72 -3.81 28.56
C TYR A 149 -15.28 -5.14 27.95
N ASP A 150 -15.72 -6.26 28.54
CA ASP A 150 -15.30 -7.62 28.17
C ASP A 150 -15.94 -8.18 26.88
N GLY A 151 -16.62 -7.36 26.15
CA GLY A 151 -17.32 -7.72 24.92
C GLY A 151 -18.84 -7.43 25.01
N TRP A 152 -19.51 -7.52 23.84
CA TRP A 152 -20.94 -7.17 23.71
C TRP A 152 -21.88 -8.12 24.48
N ASN A 153 -21.45 -9.35 24.75
CA ASN A 153 -22.11 -10.27 25.68
C ASN A 153 -21.13 -11.36 26.18
N ALA A 154 -21.47 -12.04 27.27
CA ALA A 154 -20.64 -13.07 27.91
C ALA A 154 -20.25 -14.25 26.99
N LYS A 155 -20.97 -14.46 25.88
CA LYS A 155 -20.73 -15.53 24.91
C LYS A 155 -19.55 -15.22 23.98
N TYR A 156 -19.20 -13.94 23.79
CA TYR A 156 -18.12 -13.48 22.88
C TYR A 156 -17.06 -12.71 23.63
N LYS A 157 -16.34 -13.38 24.55
CA LYS A 157 -15.19 -12.77 25.19
C LYS A 157 -14.14 -12.41 24.14
N ALA A 158 -13.73 -11.14 24.14
CA ALA A 158 -12.68 -10.68 23.25
C ALA A 158 -11.36 -11.38 23.61
N LYS A 159 -10.65 -11.90 22.59
CA LYS A 159 -9.34 -12.55 22.77
C LYS A 159 -8.20 -11.59 23.13
N SER A 160 -8.42 -10.28 23.14
CA SER A 160 -7.44 -9.25 23.42
C SER A 160 -8.00 -8.18 24.35
N GLU A 161 -7.19 -7.70 25.28
CA GLU A 161 -7.49 -6.55 26.14
C GLU A 161 -7.54 -5.22 25.35
N TYR A 162 -6.93 -5.17 24.16
CA TYR A 162 -6.86 -3.98 23.34
C TYR A 162 -7.93 -3.97 22.24
N LYS A 163 -8.33 -2.76 21.85
CA LYS A 163 -9.26 -2.58 20.73
C LYS A 163 -8.57 -2.95 19.41
N ARG A 164 -9.33 -3.55 18.50
CA ARG A 164 -8.87 -3.73 17.12
C ARG A 164 -8.83 -2.40 16.39
N VAL A 165 -7.89 -2.25 15.48
CA VAL A 165 -7.87 -1.14 14.53
C VAL A 165 -9.08 -1.25 13.61
N SER A 166 -9.80 -0.16 13.41
CA SER A 166 -10.91 -0.07 12.45
C SER A 166 -10.39 0.14 11.02
N ASN A 167 -11.28 0.29 10.06
CA ASN A 167 -10.93 0.69 8.71
C ASN A 167 -10.89 2.22 8.49
N VAL A 168 -10.97 3.00 9.57
CA VAL A 168 -10.74 4.45 9.58
C VAL A 168 -9.55 4.73 10.51
N TRP A 169 -8.44 5.18 9.93
CA TRP A 169 -7.17 5.41 10.62
C TRP A 169 -6.92 6.90 10.76
N THR A 170 -7.01 7.41 11.98
CA THR A 170 -6.77 8.83 12.30
C THR A 170 -5.61 9.02 13.27
N ASP A 171 -5.00 7.91 13.70
CA ASP A 171 -3.95 7.86 14.70
C ASP A 171 -2.53 7.94 14.11
N ILE A 172 -2.38 7.77 12.79
CA ILE A 172 -1.10 7.94 12.08
C ILE A 172 -1.15 9.27 11.31
N PRO A 173 -0.42 10.28 11.75
CA PRO A 173 -0.40 11.56 11.05
C PRO A 173 0.41 11.49 9.75
N GLU A 174 0.07 12.35 8.80
CA GLU A 174 0.93 12.62 7.65
C GLU A 174 2.24 13.29 8.06
N LEU A 175 3.25 13.22 7.20
CA LEU A 175 4.53 13.89 7.42
C LEU A 175 4.35 15.41 7.40
N MET A 176 4.80 16.11 8.44
CA MET A 176 4.65 17.55 8.56
C MET A 176 5.50 18.33 7.53
N ARG A 177 6.67 17.78 7.18
CA ARG A 177 7.61 18.35 6.18
C ARG A 177 8.18 17.20 5.35
N PRO A 178 7.39 16.62 4.46
CA PRO A 178 7.90 15.55 3.61
C PRO A 178 8.97 16.10 2.68
N LYS A 179 10.04 15.34 2.51
CA LYS A 179 11.09 15.69 1.51
C LYS A 179 10.53 15.58 0.07
N ARG A 180 9.50 14.75 -0.13
CA ARG A 180 8.68 14.67 -1.34
C ARG A 180 7.22 14.81 -0.93
N ASN A 181 6.46 15.65 -1.64
CA ASN A 181 5.07 15.99 -1.27
C ASN A 181 4.13 14.78 -1.16
N THR A 182 4.40 13.71 -1.89
CA THR A 182 3.59 12.48 -1.91
C THR A 182 4.09 11.39 -0.97
N GLN A 183 5.18 11.62 -0.19
CA GLN A 183 5.78 10.60 0.66
C GLN A 183 4.83 10.17 1.79
N LYS A 184 4.55 8.86 1.88
CA LYS A 184 3.78 8.28 2.98
C LYS A 184 4.64 8.12 4.25
N PRO A 185 4.05 8.18 5.44
CA PRO A 185 4.73 7.84 6.70
C PRO A 185 5.18 6.38 6.74
N VAL A 186 6.36 6.11 7.28
CA VAL A 186 6.86 4.73 7.46
C VAL A 186 5.93 3.93 8.37
N GLU A 187 5.40 4.55 9.43
CA GLU A 187 4.46 3.93 10.37
C GLU A 187 3.17 3.41 9.68
N LEU A 188 2.68 4.13 8.66
CA LEU A 188 1.53 3.70 7.86
C LEU A 188 1.84 2.40 7.13
N MET A 189 3.01 2.32 6.47
CA MET A 189 3.46 1.13 5.77
C MET A 189 3.77 -0.03 6.73
N GLU A 190 4.36 0.27 7.89
CA GLU A 190 4.60 -0.75 8.93
C GLU A 190 3.30 -1.40 9.40
N ARG A 191 2.23 -0.63 9.64
CA ARG A 191 0.92 -1.19 10.03
C ARG A 191 0.36 -2.09 8.93
N ILE A 192 0.40 -1.66 7.68
CA ILE A 192 -0.07 -2.44 6.53
C ILE A 192 0.72 -3.75 6.44
N ILE A 193 2.05 -3.68 6.45
CA ILE A 193 2.93 -4.83 6.27
C ILE A 193 2.78 -5.82 7.43
N LYS A 194 2.73 -5.37 8.69
CA LYS A 194 2.47 -6.22 9.86
C LYS A 194 1.15 -6.97 9.77
N THR A 195 0.12 -6.29 9.25
CA THR A 195 -1.22 -6.86 9.12
C THR A 195 -1.30 -7.94 8.04
N HIS A 196 -0.63 -7.73 6.91
CA HIS A 196 -0.85 -8.53 5.71
C HIS A 196 0.33 -9.42 5.31
N SER A 197 1.35 -9.53 6.15
CA SER A 197 2.51 -10.41 5.95
C SER A 197 3.12 -10.89 7.24
N ASN A 198 3.95 -11.94 7.16
CA ASN A 198 4.75 -12.47 8.25
C ASN A 198 6.24 -12.16 8.03
N GLU A 199 7.07 -12.35 9.07
CA GLU A 199 8.51 -12.23 8.93
C GLU A 199 9.04 -13.23 7.89
N GLY A 200 10.00 -12.80 7.06
CA GLY A 200 10.52 -13.58 5.94
C GLY A 200 9.71 -13.52 4.64
N ASP A 201 8.46 -13.03 4.69
CA ASP A 201 7.61 -12.87 3.50
C ASP A 201 8.19 -11.84 2.51
N LEU A 202 7.86 -12.00 1.22
CA LEU A 202 8.24 -11.07 0.17
C LEU A 202 7.18 -9.97 0.00
N VAL A 203 7.56 -8.75 0.32
CA VAL A 203 6.80 -7.52 0.05
C VAL A 203 7.31 -6.88 -1.23
N VAL A 204 6.41 -6.48 -2.11
CA VAL A 204 6.76 -5.84 -3.40
C VAL A 204 6.03 -4.51 -3.54
N ASP A 205 6.75 -3.49 -4.05
CA ASP A 205 6.20 -2.20 -4.42
C ASP A 205 6.68 -1.84 -5.84
N THR A 206 5.75 -1.63 -6.76
CA THR A 206 6.05 -1.31 -8.16
C THR A 206 6.05 0.19 -8.46
N PHE A 207 5.84 1.02 -7.44
CA PHE A 207 5.83 2.48 -7.52
C PHE A 207 6.55 3.06 -6.30
N CYS A 208 7.81 2.63 -6.10
CA CYS A 208 8.54 2.84 -4.84
C CYS A 208 8.70 4.30 -4.41
N GLY A 209 8.70 5.25 -5.36
CA GLY A 209 9.08 6.61 -5.07
C GLY A 209 10.42 6.63 -4.33
N TRP A 210 10.43 7.13 -3.10
CA TRP A 210 11.61 7.15 -2.24
C TRP A 210 11.73 5.93 -1.29
N GLY A 211 11.06 4.83 -1.60
CA GLY A 211 11.26 3.53 -0.95
C GLY A 211 10.70 3.40 0.47
N THR A 212 9.64 4.12 0.81
CA THR A 212 9.04 4.05 2.16
C THR A 212 8.55 2.64 2.50
N THR A 213 7.92 1.96 1.54
CA THR A 213 7.47 0.57 1.68
C THR A 213 8.65 -0.37 1.96
N GLY A 214 9.75 -0.23 1.20
CA GLY A 214 10.95 -1.04 1.37
C GLY A 214 11.61 -0.86 2.74
N VAL A 215 11.74 0.40 3.18
CA VAL A 215 12.25 0.73 4.53
C VAL A 215 11.39 0.05 5.60
N ALA A 216 10.07 0.12 5.49
CA ALA A 216 9.16 -0.49 6.46
C ALA A 216 9.26 -2.03 6.43
N ALA A 217 9.30 -2.64 5.24
CA ALA A 217 9.41 -4.08 5.09
C ALA A 217 10.70 -4.64 5.71
N LEU A 218 11.84 -4.04 5.38
CA LEU A 218 13.14 -4.48 5.89
C LEU A 218 13.27 -4.30 7.41
N LYS A 219 12.79 -3.19 7.96
CA LYS A 219 12.72 -2.99 9.43
C LYS A 219 11.93 -4.08 10.15
N LEU A 220 10.95 -4.65 9.49
CA LEU A 220 10.08 -5.67 10.04
C LEU A 220 10.53 -7.10 9.74
N GLY A 221 11.75 -7.30 9.21
CA GLY A 221 12.28 -8.60 8.85
C GLY A 221 11.63 -9.24 7.63
N ARG A 222 10.96 -8.46 6.78
CA ARG A 222 10.43 -8.92 5.49
C ARG A 222 11.50 -8.79 4.41
N ARG A 223 11.42 -9.64 3.39
CA ARG A 223 12.18 -9.42 2.14
C ARG A 223 11.46 -8.35 1.33
N PHE A 224 12.23 -7.60 0.54
CA PHE A 224 11.67 -6.53 -0.28
C PHE A 224 12.25 -6.53 -1.69
N ARG A 225 11.41 -6.27 -2.68
CA ARG A 225 11.78 -5.92 -4.05
C ARG A 225 10.86 -4.82 -4.56
N GLY A 226 11.41 -3.92 -5.38
CA GLY A 226 10.58 -2.89 -5.98
C GLY A 226 11.20 -2.22 -7.19
N CYS A 227 10.42 -1.37 -7.85
CA CYS A 227 10.90 -0.54 -8.94
C CYS A 227 10.38 0.89 -8.84
N GLU A 228 11.15 1.79 -9.43
CA GLU A 228 10.79 3.18 -9.63
C GLU A 228 11.27 3.63 -11.01
N ARG A 229 10.42 4.31 -11.75
CA ARG A 229 10.74 4.72 -13.11
C ARG A 229 11.76 5.86 -13.17
N ILE A 230 11.75 6.75 -12.19
CA ILE A 230 12.65 7.90 -12.12
C ILE A 230 14.00 7.44 -11.54
N PRO A 231 15.10 7.47 -12.34
CA PRO A 231 16.38 6.89 -11.91
C PRO A 231 16.92 7.48 -10.60
N GLY A 232 16.81 8.79 -10.40
CA GLY A 232 17.28 9.45 -9.17
C GLY A 232 16.49 9.00 -7.93
N ASP A 233 15.17 8.82 -8.05
CA ASP A 233 14.30 8.34 -6.99
C ASP A 233 14.59 6.85 -6.70
N ALA A 234 14.85 6.03 -7.73
CA ALA A 234 15.20 4.63 -7.58
C ALA A 234 16.50 4.43 -6.80
N ILE A 235 17.55 5.22 -7.13
CA ILE A 235 18.82 5.21 -6.40
C ILE A 235 18.62 5.56 -4.93
N LEU A 236 17.91 6.65 -4.67
CA LEU A 236 17.63 7.10 -3.30
C LEU A 236 16.83 6.05 -2.51
N ALA A 237 15.84 5.42 -3.14
CA ALA A 237 15.04 4.36 -2.53
C ALA A 237 15.91 3.13 -2.18
N ASP A 238 16.78 2.71 -3.10
CA ASP A 238 17.68 1.57 -2.90
C ASP A 238 18.69 1.84 -1.78
N ASP A 239 19.28 3.03 -1.73
CA ASP A 239 20.23 3.43 -0.68
C ASP A 239 19.56 3.45 0.70
N ARG A 240 18.31 3.96 0.80
CA ARG A 240 17.53 3.92 2.04
C ARG A 240 17.24 2.50 2.51
N CYS A 241 16.91 1.61 1.59
CA CYS A 241 16.69 0.19 1.88
C CYS A 241 17.99 -0.48 2.36
N LYS A 242 19.11 -0.27 1.68
CA LYS A 242 20.43 -0.78 2.08
C LYS A 242 20.85 -0.32 3.47
N ALA A 243 20.63 0.95 3.79
CA ALA A 243 20.95 1.50 5.12
C ALA A 243 20.21 0.78 6.26
N VAL A 244 18.94 0.41 6.04
CA VAL A 244 18.16 -0.37 7.02
C VAL A 244 18.69 -1.79 7.14
N ALA A 245 18.97 -2.46 6.03
CA ALA A 245 19.44 -3.84 6.03
C ALA A 245 20.80 -3.98 6.73
N THR A 246 21.72 -3.02 6.55
CA THR A 246 23.03 -3.00 7.22
C THR A 246 22.91 -2.83 8.73
N ASN A 247 22.01 -1.93 9.19
CA ASN A 247 21.81 -1.70 10.62
C ASN A 247 21.14 -2.91 11.33
N SER A 248 20.32 -3.67 10.62
CA SER A 248 19.71 -4.88 11.17
C SER A 248 20.71 -6.03 11.36
N SER A 249 21.77 -6.08 10.57
CA SER A 249 22.83 -7.10 10.66
C SER A 249 23.80 -6.86 11.82
N THR A 250 23.97 -5.59 12.26
CA THR A 250 24.87 -5.24 13.37
C THR A 250 24.26 -5.39 14.75
N VAL A 251 22.95 -5.54 14.87
CA VAL A 251 22.25 -5.73 16.17
C VAL A 251 22.16 -7.23 16.55
N ASN A 252 22.36 -8.13 15.61
CA ASN A 252 22.28 -9.58 15.80
C ASN A 252 23.67 -10.28 15.85
N SER A 253 24.74 -9.52 15.87
CA SER A 253 26.13 -9.98 16.05
C SER A 253 26.65 -9.54 17.44
#